data_138f98ce51d9c1359e8b5a971cdc6de4
#
_entry.id   138f98ce51d9c1359e8b5a971cdc6de4
#
_cell.length_a   1.000
_cell.length_b   1.000
_cell.length_c   1.000
_cell.angle_alpha   90.00
_cell.angle_beta   90.00
_cell.angle_gamma   90.00
#
_symmetry.space_group_name_H-M   'P 1'
#
loop_
_entity.id
_entity.type
_entity.pdbx_description
1 polymer ?
#
loop_
_entity_poly.entity_id
_entity_poly.type
_entity_poly.pdbx_seq_one_letter_code
_entity_poly.pdbx_strand_id
1 'polypeptide(L)'
;AVFDTDTTVNLNGTKELTGKTLTDSAFYFIVDPQETASGGHAPTGESVALNPNKADGSIQLLKKVTYTEAGDYVYIIKEQIPSNKEKGMTYDESEYRITVTVTDDQQGNLTASEPKIEKKAAGAANYTEADAVVFENNYEPLSITIAPLQITKVLDGDRNTPLQDGEFSFE
;
A
#
# COMPACT_ATOMS: atom_id res chain seq x y z
N ALA A 1 -23.26 31.36 -5.40
CA ALA A 1 -23.56 30.54 -4.22
C ALA A 1 -22.58 30.85 -3.10
N VAL A 2 -23.06 30.89 -1.89
CA VAL A 2 -22.22 31.00 -0.71
C VAL A 2 -21.78 29.59 -0.30
N PHE A 3 -20.48 29.37 -0.19
CA PHE A 3 -19.95 28.10 0.16
C PHE A 3 -19.73 28.01 1.66
N ASP A 4 -20.20 26.93 2.26
CA ASP A 4 -19.97 26.65 3.66
C ASP A 4 -18.59 26.02 3.85
N THR A 5 -17.99 26.25 5.02
CA THR A 5 -16.73 25.63 5.40
C THR A 5 -16.83 24.11 5.56
N ASP A 6 -18.04 23.59 5.67
CA ASP A 6 -18.31 22.15 5.78
C ASP A 6 -18.08 21.38 4.49
N THR A 7 -17.68 22.06 3.42
CA THR A 7 -17.29 21.40 2.16
C THR A 7 -15.83 20.95 2.14
N THR A 8 -15.08 21.19 3.22
CA THR A 8 -13.67 20.78 3.30
C THR A 8 -13.55 19.37 3.83
N VAL A 9 -12.88 18.52 3.07
CA VAL A 9 -12.73 17.09 3.39
C VAL A 9 -11.26 16.73 3.53
N ASN A 10 -10.99 15.93 4.54
CA ASN A 10 -9.69 15.29 4.77
C ASN A 10 -9.87 13.79 4.83
N LEU A 11 -8.91 13.06 4.29
CA LEU A 11 -8.87 11.60 4.40
C LEU A 11 -7.43 11.18 4.59
N ASN A 12 -7.20 10.43 5.65
CA ASN A 12 -5.92 9.80 5.93
C ASN A 12 -6.04 8.28 5.76
N GLY A 13 -4.96 7.66 5.34
CA GLY A 13 -4.84 6.21 5.30
C GLY A 13 -3.70 5.74 6.20
N THR A 14 -3.51 4.45 6.25
CA THR A 14 -2.47 3.80 7.03
C THR A 14 -1.68 2.84 6.15
N LYS A 15 -0.37 2.91 6.26
CA LYS A 15 0.55 1.92 5.70
C LYS A 15 1.09 1.05 6.82
N GLU A 16 0.97 -0.25 6.65
CA GLU A 16 1.54 -1.25 7.53
C GLU A 16 2.61 -2.04 6.79
N LEU A 17 3.75 -2.23 7.41
CA LEU A 17 4.84 -3.04 6.89
C LEU A 17 5.28 -4.03 7.96
N THR A 18 5.25 -5.31 7.63
CA THR A 18 5.78 -6.37 8.48
C THR A 18 7.10 -6.87 7.92
N GLY A 19 7.97 -7.35 8.81
CA GLY A 19 9.25 -7.95 8.43
C GLY A 19 10.43 -7.00 8.38
N LYS A 20 10.19 -5.70 8.29
CA LYS A 20 11.22 -4.67 8.43
C LYS A 20 10.60 -3.34 8.85
N THR A 21 11.44 -2.40 9.25
CA THR A 21 11.01 -1.09 9.73
C THR A 21 10.51 -0.22 8.58
N LEU A 22 9.35 0.41 8.77
CA LEU A 22 8.81 1.39 7.84
C LEU A 22 9.54 2.72 8.01
N THR A 23 9.95 3.31 6.90
CA THR A 23 10.59 4.62 6.87
C THR A 23 9.77 5.61 6.07
N ASP A 24 10.04 6.91 6.24
CA ASP A 24 9.36 7.96 5.48
C ASP A 24 9.53 7.74 3.98
N SER A 25 8.44 7.89 3.24
CA SER A 25 8.43 7.83 1.77
C SER A 25 8.98 6.50 1.20
N ALA A 26 8.79 5.41 1.95
CA ALA A 26 9.16 4.08 1.47
C ALA A 26 8.18 3.58 0.39
N PHE A 27 6.93 4.03 0.47
CA PHE A 27 5.88 3.68 -0.48
C PHE A 27 5.08 4.92 -0.87
N TYR A 28 4.51 4.88 -2.06
CA TYR A 28 3.69 5.97 -2.59
C TYR A 28 2.31 5.46 -2.94
N PHE A 29 1.31 6.31 -2.77
CA PHE A 29 -0.09 5.96 -2.96
C PHE A 29 -0.71 6.90 -3.99
N ILE A 30 -1.31 6.29 -5.01
CA ILE A 30 -1.93 7.01 -6.11
C ILE A 30 -3.35 7.35 -5.69
N VAL A 31 -3.70 8.63 -5.75
CA VAL A 31 -5.08 9.10 -5.58
C VAL A 31 -5.53 9.63 -6.94
N ASP A 32 -6.44 8.92 -7.57
CA ASP A 32 -6.89 9.18 -8.92
C ASP A 32 -8.36 9.64 -8.93
N PRO A 33 -8.62 10.95 -9.12
CA PRO A 33 -9.98 11.45 -9.22
C PRO A 33 -10.69 10.87 -10.45
N GLN A 34 -11.94 10.45 -10.27
CA GLN A 34 -12.74 9.83 -11.31
C GLN A 34 -13.91 10.71 -11.73
N GLU A 35 -14.25 10.68 -13.01
CA GLU A 35 -15.54 11.17 -13.47
C GLU A 35 -16.57 10.04 -13.28
N THR A 36 -17.73 10.36 -12.75
CA THR A 36 -18.79 9.36 -12.56
C THR A 36 -19.89 9.53 -13.60
N ALA A 37 -20.55 8.43 -13.92
CA ALA A 37 -21.66 8.44 -14.87
C ALA A 37 -22.87 9.24 -14.37
N SER A 38 -22.96 9.54 -13.10
CA SER A 38 -24.04 10.33 -12.48
C SER A 38 -23.71 11.83 -12.40
N GLY A 39 -22.69 12.29 -13.12
CA GLY A 39 -22.30 13.69 -13.12
C GLY A 39 -21.37 14.08 -11.98
N GLY A 40 -20.71 13.09 -11.39
CA GLY A 40 -19.64 13.38 -10.44
C GLY A 40 -18.46 14.04 -11.14
N HIS A 41 -17.81 14.92 -10.43
CA HIS A 41 -16.70 15.70 -10.95
C HIS A 41 -15.44 15.39 -10.15
N ALA A 42 -14.30 15.38 -10.83
CA ALA A 42 -13.06 15.62 -10.11
C ALA A 42 -13.11 17.06 -9.58
N PRO A 43 -12.67 17.34 -8.36
CA PRO A 43 -12.57 18.69 -7.88
C PRO A 43 -11.75 19.54 -8.86
N THR A 44 -12.18 20.78 -9.08
CA THR A 44 -11.54 21.65 -10.05
C THR A 44 -10.06 21.83 -9.73
N GLY A 45 -9.21 21.50 -10.70
CA GLY A 45 -7.76 21.58 -10.55
C GLY A 45 -7.11 20.36 -9.92
N GLU A 46 -7.87 19.35 -9.54
CA GLU A 46 -7.29 18.10 -9.05
C GLU A 46 -6.84 17.22 -10.20
N SER A 47 -5.68 16.67 -10.05
CA SER A 47 -5.10 15.68 -10.95
C SER A 47 -4.67 14.47 -10.13
N VAL A 48 -4.24 13.42 -10.81
CA VAL A 48 -3.67 12.26 -10.15
C VAL A 48 -2.53 12.70 -9.23
N ALA A 49 -2.60 12.32 -7.97
CA ALA A 49 -1.61 12.66 -6.95
C ALA A 49 -0.90 11.41 -6.45
N LEU A 50 0.38 11.57 -6.12
CA LEU A 50 1.19 10.57 -5.45
C LEU A 50 1.49 11.08 -4.05
N ASN A 51 1.10 10.29 -3.05
CA ASN A 51 1.29 10.64 -1.65
C ASN A 51 2.19 9.61 -0.97
N PRO A 52 3.24 10.05 -0.26
CA PRO A 52 4.11 9.14 0.46
C PRO A 52 3.53 8.75 1.82
N ASN A 53 3.99 7.63 2.35
CA ASN A 53 3.77 7.30 3.75
C ASN A 53 4.77 8.02 4.64
N LYS A 54 4.39 8.21 5.90
CA LYS A 54 5.31 8.58 6.98
C LYS A 54 5.79 7.33 7.71
N ALA A 55 6.87 7.46 8.48
CA ALA A 55 7.43 6.36 9.24
C ALA A 55 6.45 5.78 10.27
N ASP A 56 5.51 6.58 10.76
CA ASP A 56 4.45 6.13 11.67
C ASP A 56 3.31 5.39 10.97
N GLY A 57 3.37 5.26 9.65
CA GLY A 57 2.36 4.60 8.83
C GLY A 57 1.28 5.52 8.29
N SER A 58 1.24 6.78 8.69
CA SER A 58 0.20 7.69 8.21
C SER A 58 0.42 8.07 6.75
N ILE A 59 -0.70 8.22 6.02
CA ILE A 59 -0.73 8.66 4.62
C ILE A 59 -1.78 9.75 4.52
N GLN A 60 -1.42 10.92 3.99
CA GLN A 60 -2.42 11.95 3.66
C GLN A 60 -2.94 11.68 2.25
N LEU A 61 -4.19 11.26 2.14
CA LEU A 61 -4.83 10.92 0.87
C LEU A 61 -5.60 12.10 0.29
N LEU A 62 -6.49 12.69 1.10
CA LEU A 62 -7.16 13.94 0.76
C LEU A 62 -6.81 14.96 1.83
N LYS A 63 -6.28 16.10 1.40
CA LYS A 63 -5.85 17.15 2.32
C LYS A 63 -6.59 18.45 2.00
N LYS A 64 -7.50 18.82 2.88
CA LYS A 64 -8.27 20.07 2.80
C LYS A 64 -8.88 20.30 1.42
N VAL A 65 -9.46 19.25 0.86
CA VAL A 65 -10.16 19.35 -0.43
C VAL A 65 -11.46 20.10 -0.22
N THR A 66 -11.68 21.18 -0.99
CA THR A 66 -12.89 21.99 -0.91
C THR A 66 -13.69 21.85 -2.19
N TYR A 67 -14.98 21.57 -2.05
CA TYR A 67 -15.88 21.40 -3.18
C TYR A 67 -16.74 22.64 -3.39
N THR A 68 -16.96 22.98 -4.65
CA THR A 68 -17.70 24.19 -5.04
C THR A 68 -19.00 23.86 -5.76
N GLU A 69 -19.28 22.59 -6.01
CA GLU A 69 -20.51 22.14 -6.68
C GLU A 69 -21.03 20.89 -6.01
N ALA A 70 -22.36 20.76 -6.00
CA ALA A 70 -23.00 19.52 -5.55
C ALA A 70 -22.72 18.38 -6.52
N GLY A 71 -22.64 17.19 -6.01
CA GLY A 71 -22.40 15.97 -6.79
C GLY A 71 -21.62 14.94 -6.00
N ASP A 72 -21.36 13.81 -6.66
CA ASP A 72 -20.54 12.75 -6.10
C ASP A 72 -19.12 12.84 -6.65
N TYR A 73 -18.16 12.87 -5.76
CA TYR A 73 -16.74 12.94 -6.09
C TYR A 73 -16.09 11.62 -5.73
N VAL A 74 -15.55 10.95 -6.73
CA VAL A 74 -15.03 9.59 -6.57
C VAL A 74 -13.53 9.57 -6.83
N TYR A 75 -12.82 8.86 -5.95
CA TYR A 75 -11.37 8.67 -6.05
C TYR A 75 -11.04 7.18 -6.00
N ILE A 76 -10.11 6.76 -6.83
CA ILE A 76 -9.53 5.43 -6.75
C ILE A 76 -8.15 5.56 -6.14
N ILE A 77 -7.88 4.77 -5.13
CA ILE A 77 -6.62 4.81 -4.38
C ILE A 77 -5.95 3.44 -4.43
N LYS A 78 -4.69 3.44 -4.84
CA LYS A 78 -3.85 2.24 -4.90
C LYS A 78 -2.46 2.55 -4.41
N GLU A 79 -1.76 1.53 -3.94
CA GLU A 79 -0.32 1.63 -3.74
C GLU A 79 0.38 1.60 -5.10
N GLN A 80 1.33 2.50 -5.30
CA GLN A 80 2.19 2.45 -6.48
C GLN A 80 3.18 1.30 -6.32
N ILE A 81 3.05 0.29 -7.18
CA ILE A 81 3.96 -0.85 -7.17
C ILE A 81 5.08 -0.55 -8.15
N PRO A 82 6.35 -0.53 -7.68
CA PRO A 82 7.46 -0.22 -8.58
C PRO A 82 7.64 -1.33 -9.62
N SER A 83 8.06 -0.95 -10.82
CA SER A 83 8.37 -1.92 -11.87
C SER A 83 9.55 -2.82 -11.47
N ASN A 84 10.47 -2.29 -10.69
CA ASN A 84 11.60 -3.02 -10.13
C ASN A 84 11.31 -3.37 -8.67
N LYS A 85 10.56 -4.45 -8.47
CA LYS A 85 10.10 -4.86 -7.14
C LYS A 85 11.27 -5.27 -6.25
N GLU A 86 11.19 -4.91 -4.97
CA GLU A 86 12.15 -5.35 -3.97
C GLU A 86 12.01 -6.85 -3.73
N LYS A 87 13.12 -7.57 -3.72
CA LYS A 87 13.13 -9.00 -3.43
C LYS A 87 12.67 -9.25 -1.99
N GLY A 88 11.78 -10.22 -1.82
CA GLY A 88 11.22 -10.55 -0.52
C GLY A 88 10.02 -9.71 -0.12
N MET A 89 9.69 -8.67 -0.87
CA MET A 89 8.54 -7.82 -0.59
C MET A 89 7.28 -8.33 -1.28
N THR A 90 6.21 -8.49 -0.50
CA THR A 90 4.86 -8.70 -1.04
C THR A 90 4.12 -7.39 -0.93
N TYR A 91 3.71 -6.86 -2.09
CA TYR A 91 3.03 -5.56 -2.20
C TYR A 91 1.52 -5.74 -2.12
N ASP A 92 0.86 -4.76 -1.51
CA ASP A 92 -0.60 -4.72 -1.44
C ASP A 92 -1.17 -4.29 -2.79
N GLU A 93 -1.94 -5.15 -3.42
CA GLU A 93 -2.59 -4.89 -4.71
C GLU A 93 -4.07 -4.57 -4.56
N SER A 94 -4.53 -4.30 -3.35
CA SER A 94 -5.90 -3.87 -3.13
C SER A 94 -6.12 -2.45 -3.65
N GLU A 95 -7.39 -2.14 -3.88
CA GLU A 95 -7.83 -0.86 -4.41
C GLU A 95 -8.96 -0.34 -3.54
N TYR A 96 -8.97 0.96 -3.30
CA TYR A 96 -10.03 1.62 -2.55
C TYR A 96 -10.76 2.60 -3.43
N ARG A 97 -12.07 2.64 -3.27
CA ARG A 97 -12.93 3.65 -3.89
C ARG A 97 -13.49 4.54 -2.80
N ILE A 98 -13.22 5.83 -2.93
CA ILE A 98 -13.67 6.84 -1.97
C ILE A 98 -14.73 7.68 -2.66
N THR A 99 -15.88 7.83 -2.01
CA THR A 99 -16.97 8.67 -2.53
C THR A 99 -17.29 9.75 -1.50
N VAL A 100 -17.22 11.00 -1.94
CA VAL A 100 -17.67 12.15 -1.17
C VAL A 100 -18.89 12.72 -1.86
N THR A 101 -20.00 12.82 -1.15
CA THR A 101 -21.25 13.38 -1.67
C THR A 101 -21.40 14.81 -1.15
N VAL A 102 -21.49 15.76 -2.08
CA VAL A 102 -21.71 17.17 -1.77
C VAL A 102 -23.15 17.51 -2.10
N THR A 103 -23.85 18.04 -1.13
CA THR A 103 -25.29 18.37 -1.22
C THR A 103 -25.48 19.85 -1.13
N ASP A 104 -26.33 20.39 -2.01
CA ASP A 104 -26.83 21.78 -1.98
C ASP A 104 -28.20 21.80 -1.32
N ASP A 105 -28.34 22.59 -0.26
CA ASP A 105 -29.63 22.74 0.44
C ASP A 105 -30.58 23.69 -0.28
N GLN A 106 -30.14 24.26 -1.42
CA GLN A 106 -30.87 25.26 -2.19
C GLN A 106 -31.15 26.57 -1.43
N GLN A 107 -30.42 26.79 -0.35
CA GLN A 107 -30.47 28.01 0.46
C GLN A 107 -29.10 28.68 0.54
N GLY A 108 -28.20 28.30 -0.35
CA GLY A 108 -26.87 28.87 -0.45
C GLY A 108 -25.80 28.13 0.32
N ASN A 109 -26.09 26.92 0.84
CA ASN A 109 -25.15 26.11 1.58
C ASN A 109 -24.82 24.82 0.87
N LEU A 110 -23.53 24.48 0.83
CA LEU A 110 -23.05 23.17 0.41
C LEU A 110 -22.51 22.42 1.63
N THR A 111 -22.82 21.14 1.71
CA THR A 111 -22.28 20.26 2.74
C THR A 111 -21.68 19.02 2.10
N ALA A 112 -20.51 18.61 2.58
CA ALA A 112 -19.85 17.40 2.14
C ALA A 112 -20.07 16.28 3.16
N SER A 113 -20.37 15.09 2.65
CA SER A 113 -20.48 13.89 3.50
C SER A 113 -19.11 13.47 4.02
N GLU A 114 -19.10 12.63 5.05
CA GLU A 114 -17.92 11.85 5.38
C GLU A 114 -17.55 10.99 4.18
N PRO A 115 -16.26 10.78 3.90
CA PRO A 115 -15.85 9.91 2.82
C PRO A 115 -16.38 8.48 3.01
N LYS A 116 -17.11 7.98 2.03
CA LYS A 116 -17.50 6.58 1.99
C LYS A 116 -16.34 5.77 1.45
N ILE A 117 -15.92 4.75 2.18
CA ILE A 117 -14.75 3.94 1.85
C ILE A 117 -15.21 2.55 1.44
N GLU A 118 -14.76 2.11 0.27
CA GLU A 118 -15.00 0.77 -0.23
C GLU A 118 -13.68 0.16 -0.68
N LYS A 119 -13.52 -1.12 -0.42
CA LYS A 119 -12.29 -1.86 -0.75
C LYS A 119 -12.58 -2.96 -1.74
N LYS A 120 -11.71 -3.08 -2.73
CA LYS A 120 -11.62 -4.23 -3.61
C LYS A 120 -10.30 -4.93 -3.35
N ALA A 121 -10.37 -6.11 -2.73
CA ALA A 121 -9.17 -6.89 -2.45
C ALA A 121 -8.50 -7.35 -3.74
N ALA A 122 -7.20 -7.64 -3.67
CA ALA A 122 -6.46 -8.15 -4.82
C ALA A 122 -7.16 -9.37 -5.41
N GLY A 123 -7.42 -9.34 -6.73
CA GLY A 123 -8.13 -10.40 -7.43
C GLY A 123 -9.63 -10.44 -7.23
N ALA A 124 -10.21 -9.57 -6.41
CA ALA A 124 -11.66 -9.50 -6.23
C ALA A 124 -12.33 -8.79 -7.42
N ALA A 125 -13.58 -9.16 -7.68
CA ALA A 125 -14.37 -8.55 -8.76
C ALA A 125 -15.14 -7.31 -8.29
N ASN A 126 -15.45 -7.21 -7.00
CA ASN A 126 -16.35 -6.19 -6.47
C ASN A 126 -15.74 -5.46 -5.29
N TYR A 127 -16.22 -4.21 -5.08
CA TYR A 127 -15.94 -3.45 -3.88
C TYR A 127 -16.85 -3.88 -2.75
N THR A 128 -16.33 -3.86 -1.55
CA THR A 128 -17.09 -4.04 -0.31
C THR A 128 -16.83 -2.88 0.63
N GLU A 129 -17.78 -2.59 1.51
CA GLU A 129 -17.64 -1.50 2.47
C GLU A 129 -16.45 -1.73 3.39
N ALA A 130 -15.71 -0.67 3.69
CA ALA A 130 -14.55 -0.69 4.58
C ALA A 130 -14.59 0.52 5.52
N ASP A 131 -14.01 0.37 6.70
CA ASP A 131 -13.99 1.44 7.70
C ASP A 131 -12.80 2.39 7.53
N ALA A 132 -11.75 1.94 6.88
CA ALA A 132 -10.52 2.71 6.72
C ALA A 132 -9.74 2.27 5.49
N VAL A 133 -8.84 3.14 5.03
CA VAL A 133 -7.88 2.81 3.98
C VAL A 133 -6.61 2.30 4.65
N VAL A 134 -6.31 1.02 4.47
CA VAL A 134 -5.13 0.37 5.03
C VAL A 134 -4.44 -0.46 3.96
N PHE A 135 -3.17 -0.19 3.74
CA PHE A 135 -2.33 -0.97 2.83
C PHE A 135 -1.29 -1.73 3.63
N GLU A 136 -1.21 -3.02 3.41
CA GLU A 136 -0.34 -3.94 4.15
C GLU A 136 0.66 -4.59 3.22
N ASN A 137 1.95 -4.36 3.46
CA ASN A 137 3.02 -5.08 2.78
C ASN A 137 3.75 -5.96 3.77
N ASN A 138 4.28 -7.05 3.27
CA ASN A 138 5.08 -7.98 4.06
C ASN A 138 6.44 -8.17 3.41
N TYR A 139 7.48 -8.06 4.21
CA TYR A 139 8.83 -8.35 3.80
C TYR A 139 9.31 -9.64 4.46
N GLU A 140 9.73 -10.60 3.63
CA GLU A 140 10.39 -11.82 4.08
C GLU A 140 11.68 -11.95 3.28
N PRO A 141 12.85 -11.98 3.96
CA PRO A 141 14.09 -12.22 3.24
C PRO A 141 14.03 -13.57 2.55
N LEU A 142 14.60 -13.64 1.35
CA LEU A 142 14.65 -14.89 0.61
C LEU A 142 15.41 -15.93 1.41
N SER A 143 14.80 -17.10 1.58
CA SER A 143 15.46 -18.23 2.20
C SER A 143 16.54 -18.79 1.28
N ILE A 144 17.75 -18.88 1.79
CA ILE A 144 18.82 -19.58 1.10
C ILE A 144 18.95 -20.95 1.73
N THR A 145 18.62 -21.97 0.98
CA THR A 145 18.89 -23.34 1.40
C THR A 145 20.30 -23.69 1.00
N ILE A 146 21.17 -23.78 1.99
CA ILE A 146 22.54 -24.22 1.79
C ILE A 146 22.53 -25.74 1.92
N ALA A 147 22.87 -26.44 0.83
CA ALA A 147 23.06 -27.87 0.89
C ALA A 147 24.16 -28.20 1.91
N PRO A 148 23.98 -29.20 2.77
CA PRO A 148 25.01 -29.56 3.71
C PRO A 148 26.33 -29.83 2.98
N LEU A 149 27.39 -29.17 3.44
CA LEU A 149 28.71 -29.40 2.89
C LEU A 149 29.20 -30.75 3.34
N GLN A 150 29.41 -31.66 2.38
CA GLN A 150 29.98 -32.96 2.65
C GLN A 150 31.47 -32.90 2.49
N ILE A 151 32.17 -33.14 3.58
CA ILE A 151 33.63 -33.18 3.58
C ILE A 151 34.02 -34.66 3.64
N THR A 152 34.71 -35.10 2.62
CA THR A 152 35.24 -36.46 2.58
C THR A 152 36.73 -36.41 2.82
N LYS A 153 37.19 -37.11 3.84
CA LYS A 153 38.61 -37.24 4.10
C LYS A 153 39.20 -38.27 3.14
N VAL A 154 40.08 -37.78 2.29
CA VAL A 154 40.78 -38.66 1.33
C VAL A 154 42.21 -38.80 1.79
N LEU A 155 42.68 -40.05 1.89
CA LEU A 155 44.05 -40.32 2.17
C LEU A 155 44.89 -40.13 0.91
N ASP A 156 46.06 -39.51 1.08
CA ASP A 156 47.03 -39.52 0.01
C ASP A 156 47.53 -40.91 -0.29
N GLY A 157 47.80 -41.19 -1.55
CA GLY A 157 48.10 -42.54 -2.03
C GLY A 157 49.39 -43.12 -1.51
N ASP A 158 50.24 -42.37 -0.84
CA ASP A 158 51.50 -42.85 -0.23
C ASP A 158 51.31 -43.31 1.22
N ARG A 159 50.13 -43.26 1.76
CA ARG A 159 49.87 -43.78 3.08
C ARG A 159 49.61 -45.26 3.03
N ASN A 160 50.52 -45.99 3.61
CA ASN A 160 50.53 -47.44 3.54
C ASN A 160 49.80 -48.14 4.69
N THR A 161 49.33 -47.41 5.67
CA THR A 161 48.60 -47.97 6.82
C THR A 161 47.15 -47.60 6.76
N PRO A 162 46.23 -48.50 7.14
CA PRO A 162 44.82 -48.15 7.26
C PRO A 162 44.62 -47.07 8.29
N LEU A 163 43.59 -46.24 8.06
CA LEU A 163 43.18 -45.28 9.08
C LEU A 163 42.73 -45.98 10.34
N GLN A 164 43.16 -45.48 11.47
CA GLN A 164 42.71 -45.94 12.76
C GLN A 164 41.73 -44.95 13.39
N ASP A 165 40.91 -45.47 14.30
CA ASP A 165 39.96 -44.64 15.00
C ASP A 165 40.68 -43.51 15.75
N GLY A 166 40.22 -42.29 15.56
CA GLY A 166 40.81 -41.11 16.17
C GLY A 166 41.97 -40.51 15.42
N GLU A 167 42.44 -41.13 14.33
CA GLU A 167 43.55 -40.59 13.53
C GLU A 167 43.16 -39.29 12.81
N PHE A 168 41.91 -39.19 12.36
CA PHE A 168 41.34 -37.96 11.80
C PHE A 168 40.03 -37.65 12.50
N SER A 169 39.82 -36.39 12.84
CA SER A 169 38.56 -35.90 13.36
C SER A 169 37.99 -34.81 12.46
N PHE A 170 36.67 -34.85 12.30
CA PHE A 170 35.92 -33.81 11.61
C PHE A 170 34.97 -33.13 12.61
N GLU A 171 35.03 -31.85 12.65
CA GLU A 171 34.18 -31.04 13.51
C GLU A 171 33.25 -30.14 12.67
#